data_4e34871dedde60ffe7dfd05146812e9c
#
_entry.id   4e34871dedde60ffe7dfd05146812e9c
#
_cell.length_a   1.000
_cell.length_b   1.000
_cell.length_c   1.000
_cell.angle_alpha   90.00
_cell.angle_beta   90.00
_cell.angle_gamma   90.00
#
_symmetry.space_group_name_H-M   'P 1'
#
loop_
_entity.id
_entity.type
_entity.pdbx_description
1 polymer ?
#
loop_
_entity_poly.entity_id
_entity_poly.type
_entity_poly.pdbx_seq_one_letter_code
_entity_poly.pdbx_strand_id
1 'polypeptide(L)'
;MHHYQRTVLNSITLLILAVSFALLILHVRQQRYPLSDLNAFLCTTRTVTSVQPGNFHADGNIVLDFKNKRITLQYDIITAQQIKKVLYRDVYIKNLKMPGAGIYTFDVDSVKVFSTDTAGDFLAHFRLLHPGAANEIRVTRVGNSTYLYSINRQIYNVWVMTPIY
;
A
#
# COMPACT_ATOMS: atom_id res chain seq x y z
N MET A 1 50.89 30.28 15.55
CA MET A 1 49.82 30.48 14.56
C MET A 1 49.26 29.19 13.97
N HIS A 2 50.05 28.15 13.67
CA HIS A 2 49.58 26.90 13.07
C HIS A 2 48.61 26.06 13.91
N HIS A 3 48.68 26.12 15.23
CA HIS A 3 47.77 25.33 16.10
C HIS A 3 46.33 25.83 16.06
N TYR A 4 46.11 27.13 16.04
CA TYR A 4 44.77 27.74 15.99
C TYR A 4 44.06 27.44 14.65
N GLN A 5 44.77 27.51 13.54
CA GLN A 5 44.21 27.20 12.23
C GLN A 5 43.78 25.73 12.11
N ARG A 6 44.56 24.78 12.67
CA ARG A 6 44.17 23.36 12.69
C ARG A 6 42.93 23.11 13.53
N THR A 7 42.79 23.75 14.69
CA THR A 7 41.61 23.59 15.57
C THR A 7 40.34 24.11 14.90
N VAL A 8 40.40 25.28 14.24
CA VAL A 8 39.30 25.88 13.51
C VAL A 8 38.91 24.99 12.32
N LEU A 9 39.86 24.48 11.55
CA LEU A 9 39.60 23.59 10.42
C LEU A 9 38.92 22.29 10.85
N ASN A 10 39.40 21.68 11.93
CA ASN A 10 38.79 20.46 12.50
C ASN A 10 37.35 20.70 13.00
N SER A 11 37.08 21.85 13.64
CA SER A 11 35.75 22.21 14.10
C SER A 11 34.76 22.40 12.92
N ILE A 12 35.20 23.06 11.84
CA ILE A 12 34.37 23.24 10.64
C ILE A 12 34.06 21.89 9.97
N THR A 13 35.10 21.02 9.87
CA THR A 13 34.88 19.68 9.28
C THR A 13 33.89 18.84 10.10
N LEU A 14 33.97 18.92 11.41
CA LEU A 14 33.06 18.20 12.32
C LEU A 14 31.62 18.72 12.22
N LEU A 15 31.45 20.02 12.05
CA LEU A 15 30.15 20.66 11.84
C LEU A 15 29.51 20.22 10.52
N ILE A 16 30.28 20.20 9.43
CA ILE A 16 29.82 19.76 8.12
C ILE A 16 29.39 18.29 8.17
N LEU A 17 30.17 17.43 8.83
CA LEU A 17 29.85 16.02 9.02
C LEU A 17 28.55 15.83 9.79
N ALA A 18 28.35 16.57 10.90
CA ALA A 18 27.16 16.51 11.70
C ALA A 18 25.90 16.96 10.93
N VAL A 19 26.01 18.06 10.16
CA VAL A 19 24.91 18.56 9.31
C VAL A 19 24.57 17.55 8.21
N SER A 20 25.59 17.00 7.53
CA SER A 20 25.39 15.98 6.48
C SER A 20 24.71 14.72 7.03
N PHE A 21 25.11 14.28 8.22
CA PHE A 21 24.49 13.13 8.88
C PHE A 21 23.04 13.40 9.31
N ALA A 22 22.76 14.59 9.82
CA ALA A 22 21.39 15.01 10.15
C ALA A 22 20.49 15.07 8.92
N LEU A 23 20.99 15.63 7.79
CA LEU A 23 20.27 15.65 6.52
C LEU A 23 20.03 14.23 5.97
N LEU A 24 21.02 13.34 6.10
CA LEU A 24 20.84 11.94 5.71
C LEU A 24 19.77 11.24 6.53
N ILE A 25 19.77 11.45 7.85
CA ILE A 25 18.72 10.88 8.73
C ILE A 25 17.33 11.45 8.35
N LEU A 26 17.21 12.75 8.11
CA LEU A 26 15.96 13.38 7.68
C LEU A 26 15.50 12.82 6.33
N HIS A 27 16.41 12.68 5.37
CA HIS A 27 16.10 12.11 4.06
C HIS A 27 15.64 10.65 4.17
N VAL A 28 16.33 9.82 4.95
CA VAL A 28 15.94 8.43 5.19
C VAL A 28 14.60 8.33 5.93
N ARG A 29 14.34 9.23 6.89
CA ARG A 29 13.03 9.31 7.57
C ARG A 29 11.92 9.69 6.59
N GLN A 30 12.10 10.71 5.75
CA GLN A 30 11.12 11.09 4.73
C GLN A 30 10.83 9.99 3.74
N GLN A 31 11.81 9.19 3.37
CA GLN A 31 11.60 8.03 2.50
C GLN A 31 10.90 6.86 3.20
N ARG A 32 11.14 6.68 4.51
CA ARG A 32 10.56 5.56 5.27
C ARG A 32 9.13 5.78 5.77
N TYR A 33 8.66 7.04 5.82
CA TYR A 33 7.32 7.39 6.33
C TYR A 33 6.48 8.11 5.25
N PRO A 34 6.18 7.44 4.13
CA PRO A 34 5.46 8.11 3.04
C PRO A 34 4.00 8.41 3.35
N LEU A 35 3.45 7.90 4.46
CA LEU A 35 2.01 7.78 4.65
C LEU A 35 1.57 8.09 6.09
N SER A 36 2.18 9.08 6.76
CA SER A 36 1.68 9.57 8.06
C SER A 36 0.22 10.05 7.99
N ASP A 37 -0.26 10.41 6.79
CA ASP A 37 -1.60 10.89 6.50
C ASP A 37 -2.39 10.00 5.55
N LEU A 38 -2.30 8.67 5.67
CA LEU A 38 -3.13 7.74 4.89
C LEU A 38 -4.64 8.03 5.00
N ASN A 39 -5.06 8.68 6.06
CA ASN A 39 -6.43 9.17 6.22
C ASN A 39 -6.82 10.24 5.18
N ALA A 40 -5.87 10.82 4.46
CA ALA A 40 -6.10 11.88 3.50
C ALA A 40 -5.98 11.44 2.03
N PHE A 41 -5.65 10.17 1.76
CA PHE A 41 -5.41 9.73 0.39
C PHE A 41 -6.38 8.62 -0.04
N LEU A 42 -6.94 8.79 -1.20
CA LEU A 42 -7.59 7.74 -1.97
C LEU A 42 -6.53 7.11 -2.88
N CYS A 43 -6.21 5.85 -2.65
CA CYS A 43 -5.29 5.13 -3.52
C CYS A 43 -6.09 4.30 -4.52
N THR A 44 -6.00 4.66 -5.79
CA THR A 44 -6.61 3.90 -6.88
C THR A 44 -5.49 3.30 -7.73
N THR A 45 -5.59 2.01 -8.03
CA THR A 45 -4.68 1.38 -8.99
C THR A 45 -5.43 0.48 -9.94
N ARG A 46 -5.09 0.57 -11.20
CA ARG A 46 -5.45 -0.44 -12.19
C ARG A 46 -4.43 -1.57 -12.11
N THR A 47 -4.93 -2.77 -11.98
CA THR A 47 -4.11 -3.96 -11.80
C THR A 47 -4.47 -4.98 -12.85
N VAL A 48 -3.45 -5.49 -13.53
CA VAL A 48 -3.55 -6.68 -14.37
C VAL A 48 -2.78 -7.78 -13.66
N THR A 49 -3.47 -8.80 -13.18
CA THR A 49 -2.88 -9.86 -12.37
C THR A 49 -3.22 -11.23 -12.92
N SER A 50 -2.22 -12.06 -13.07
CA SER A 50 -2.40 -13.50 -13.29
C SER A 50 -2.18 -14.22 -11.97
N VAL A 51 -3.18 -14.93 -11.48
CA VAL A 51 -3.12 -15.62 -10.19
C VAL A 51 -2.92 -17.11 -10.40
N GLN A 52 -1.83 -17.64 -9.83
CA GLN A 52 -1.58 -19.06 -9.72
C GLN A 52 -1.72 -19.49 -8.25
N PRO A 53 -2.32 -20.65 -7.93
CA PRO A 53 -2.67 -21.75 -8.82
C PRO A 53 -4.03 -21.67 -9.53
N GLY A 54 -4.82 -20.59 -9.34
CA GLY A 54 -6.17 -20.47 -9.91
C GLY A 54 -6.23 -20.31 -11.44
N ASN A 55 -5.12 -20.08 -12.13
CA ASN A 55 -5.02 -19.86 -13.58
C ASN A 55 -6.09 -18.90 -14.10
N PHE A 56 -6.26 -17.76 -13.46
CA PHE A 56 -7.16 -16.71 -13.94
C PHE A 56 -6.42 -15.39 -14.16
N HIS A 57 -6.96 -14.61 -15.05
CA HIS A 57 -6.53 -13.25 -15.33
C HIS A 57 -7.55 -12.27 -14.77
N ALA A 58 -7.11 -11.28 -14.03
CA ALA A 58 -7.95 -10.23 -13.48
C ALA A 58 -7.42 -8.86 -13.93
N ASP A 59 -8.29 -8.05 -14.53
CA ASP A 59 -8.03 -6.65 -14.87
C ASP A 59 -9.04 -5.76 -14.17
N GLY A 60 -8.57 -4.79 -13.41
CA GLY A 60 -9.48 -3.93 -12.66
C GLY A 60 -8.79 -2.98 -11.72
N ASN A 61 -9.56 -2.51 -10.76
CA ASN A 61 -9.13 -1.49 -9.82
C ASN A 61 -9.30 -1.95 -8.37
N ILE A 62 -8.33 -1.56 -7.54
CA ILE A 62 -8.47 -1.55 -6.09
C ILE A 62 -8.42 -0.11 -5.61
N VAL A 63 -9.36 0.27 -4.75
CA VAL A 63 -9.40 1.59 -4.12
C VAL A 63 -9.27 1.39 -2.62
N LEU A 64 -8.22 1.95 -2.02
CA LEU A 64 -8.06 1.97 -0.58
C LEU A 64 -8.52 3.33 -0.05
N ASP A 65 -9.58 3.32 0.72
CA ASP A 65 -10.15 4.47 1.40
C ASP A 65 -10.09 4.22 2.91
N PHE A 66 -8.92 4.43 3.48
CA PHE A 66 -8.71 4.21 4.92
C PHE A 66 -9.43 5.23 5.78
N LYS A 67 -9.70 6.44 5.27
CA LYS A 67 -10.53 7.45 5.96
C LYS A 67 -11.93 6.90 6.25
N ASN A 68 -12.53 6.27 5.27
CA ASN A 68 -13.85 5.66 5.39
C ASN A 68 -13.78 4.18 5.77
N LYS A 69 -12.59 3.66 6.12
CA LYS A 69 -12.35 2.26 6.50
C LYS A 69 -12.92 1.28 5.46
N ARG A 70 -12.65 1.54 4.20
CA ARG A 70 -13.21 0.79 3.08
C ARG A 70 -12.15 0.47 2.04
N ILE A 71 -12.23 -0.73 1.48
CA ILE A 71 -11.47 -1.18 0.32
C ILE A 71 -12.48 -1.58 -0.75
N THR A 72 -12.46 -0.91 -1.90
CA THR A 72 -13.31 -1.28 -3.04
C THR A 72 -12.51 -2.10 -4.01
N LEU A 73 -13.05 -3.24 -4.43
CA LEU A 73 -12.49 -4.15 -5.41
C LEU A 73 -13.42 -4.16 -6.63
N GLN A 74 -12.88 -3.84 -7.80
CA GLN A 74 -13.62 -3.90 -9.07
C GLN A 74 -12.72 -4.53 -10.12
N TYR A 75 -13.02 -5.77 -10.50
CA TYR A 75 -12.21 -6.55 -11.45
C TYR A 75 -13.08 -7.30 -12.45
N ASP A 76 -12.64 -7.29 -13.70
CA ASP A 76 -13.04 -8.24 -14.71
C ASP A 76 -12.11 -9.45 -14.63
N ILE A 77 -12.67 -10.63 -14.45
CA ILE A 77 -11.93 -11.87 -14.25
C ILE A 77 -12.19 -12.80 -15.45
N ILE A 78 -11.13 -13.30 -16.02
CA ILE A 78 -11.19 -14.35 -17.06
C ILE A 78 -10.58 -15.61 -16.46
N THR A 79 -11.43 -16.64 -16.30
CA THR A 79 -10.98 -17.95 -15.78
C THR A 79 -10.20 -18.73 -16.83
N ALA A 80 -9.55 -19.83 -16.40
CA ALA A 80 -8.87 -20.73 -17.32
C ALA A 80 -9.79 -21.32 -18.40
N GLN A 81 -11.09 -21.45 -18.09
CA GLN A 81 -12.12 -21.91 -19.05
C GLN A 81 -12.67 -20.78 -19.91
N GLN A 82 -12.02 -19.59 -19.94
CA GLN A 82 -12.45 -18.41 -20.68
C GLN A 82 -13.82 -17.85 -20.24
N ILE A 83 -14.26 -18.19 -19.03
CA ILE A 83 -15.51 -17.66 -18.47
C ILE A 83 -15.20 -16.27 -17.88
N LYS A 84 -15.99 -15.28 -18.32
CA LYS A 84 -15.93 -13.91 -17.77
C LYS A 84 -16.74 -13.84 -16.49
N LYS A 85 -16.15 -13.24 -15.44
CA LYS A 85 -16.79 -12.92 -14.17
C LYS A 85 -16.45 -11.50 -13.78
N VAL A 86 -17.32 -10.86 -13.04
CA VAL A 86 -17.12 -9.53 -12.47
C VAL A 86 -17.04 -9.66 -10.96
N LEU A 87 -15.97 -9.13 -10.37
CA LEU A 87 -15.86 -8.93 -8.92
C LEU A 87 -16.14 -7.45 -8.65
N TYR A 88 -17.19 -7.17 -7.89
CA TYR A 88 -17.46 -5.82 -7.42
C TYR A 88 -17.93 -5.85 -5.97
N ARG A 89 -17.00 -5.51 -5.05
CA ARG A 89 -17.24 -5.59 -3.61
C ARG A 89 -16.63 -4.42 -2.87
N ASP A 90 -17.33 -3.96 -1.83
CA ASP A 90 -16.75 -3.11 -0.80
C ASP A 90 -16.43 -3.97 0.43
N VAL A 91 -15.18 -3.93 0.85
CA VAL A 91 -14.69 -4.55 2.07
C VAL A 91 -14.60 -3.47 3.13
N TYR A 92 -15.42 -3.54 4.15
CA TYR A 92 -15.33 -2.66 5.32
C TYR A 92 -14.34 -3.24 6.31
N ILE A 93 -13.49 -2.36 6.87
CA ILE A 93 -12.40 -2.77 7.75
C ILE A 93 -12.54 -2.16 9.13
N LYS A 94 -12.03 -2.89 10.13
CA LYS A 94 -11.92 -2.43 11.53
C LYS A 94 -10.53 -2.70 12.08
N ASN A 95 -10.27 -2.19 13.28
CA ASN A 95 -9.00 -2.39 13.98
C ASN A 95 -7.77 -2.00 13.15
N LEU A 96 -7.91 -0.97 12.29
CA LEU A 96 -6.79 -0.49 11.48
C LEU A 96 -5.67 0.02 12.38
N LYS A 97 -4.47 -0.57 12.25
CA LYS A 97 -3.27 -0.22 12.99
C LYS A 97 -2.09 -0.07 12.04
N MET A 98 -1.10 0.72 12.44
CA MET A 98 0.17 0.89 11.73
C MET A 98 1.33 0.44 12.65
N PRO A 99 1.60 -0.86 12.74
CA PRO A 99 2.65 -1.38 13.64
C PRO A 99 4.08 -1.00 13.22
N GLY A 100 4.26 -0.53 12.01
CA GLY A 100 5.55 -0.10 11.48
C GLY A 100 5.41 0.75 10.24
N ALA A 101 6.51 1.33 9.78
CA ALA A 101 6.54 2.17 8.59
C ALA A 101 5.99 1.43 7.37
N GLY A 102 4.91 1.95 6.79
CA GLY A 102 4.28 1.38 5.60
C GLY A 102 3.62 0.01 5.81
N ILE A 103 3.43 -0.43 7.05
CA ILE A 103 2.72 -1.68 7.37
C ILE A 103 1.39 -1.32 8.01
N TYR A 104 0.31 -1.79 7.43
CA TYR A 104 -1.07 -1.59 7.90
C TYR A 104 -1.68 -2.93 8.17
N THR A 105 -2.20 -3.13 9.37
CA THR A 105 -2.94 -4.33 9.76
C THR A 105 -4.37 -3.96 10.08
N PHE A 106 -5.30 -4.79 9.67
CA PHE A 106 -6.73 -4.59 9.90
C PHE A 106 -7.48 -5.92 9.86
N ASP A 107 -8.67 -5.91 10.41
CA ASP A 107 -9.61 -7.01 10.29
C ASP A 107 -10.70 -6.64 9.30
N VAL A 108 -11.21 -7.60 8.55
CA VAL A 108 -12.41 -7.43 7.75
C VAL A 108 -13.62 -7.39 8.69
N ASP A 109 -14.39 -6.31 8.62
CA ASP A 109 -15.63 -6.18 9.38
C ASP A 109 -16.80 -6.84 8.64
N SER A 110 -17.01 -6.41 7.41
CA SER A 110 -18.06 -6.92 6.53
C SER A 110 -17.69 -6.76 5.06
N VAL A 111 -18.39 -7.48 4.19
CA VAL A 111 -18.23 -7.40 2.75
C VAL A 111 -19.59 -7.15 2.11
N LYS A 112 -19.70 -6.03 1.39
CA LYS A 112 -20.87 -5.71 0.58
C LYS A 112 -20.63 -6.18 -0.86
N VAL A 113 -21.48 -7.06 -1.33
CA VAL A 113 -21.48 -7.56 -2.71
C VAL A 113 -22.47 -6.73 -3.51
N PHE A 114 -22.04 -6.20 -4.67
CA PHE A 114 -22.91 -5.44 -5.56
C PHE A 114 -23.69 -6.38 -6.51
N SER A 115 -24.82 -5.92 -7.00
CA SER A 115 -25.70 -6.72 -7.89
C SER A 115 -25.04 -7.14 -9.20
N THR A 116 -24.01 -6.43 -9.63
CA THR A 116 -23.21 -6.76 -10.82
C THR A 116 -22.09 -7.77 -10.58
N ASP A 117 -21.85 -8.15 -9.31
CA ASP A 117 -20.84 -9.17 -8.96
C ASP A 117 -21.33 -10.54 -9.42
N THR A 118 -20.56 -11.17 -10.28
CA THR A 118 -20.80 -12.54 -10.77
C THR A 118 -19.69 -13.50 -10.35
N ALA A 119 -18.72 -13.02 -9.54
CA ALA A 119 -17.63 -13.86 -9.08
C ALA A 119 -18.10 -14.97 -8.13
N GLY A 120 -19.15 -14.73 -7.35
CA GLY A 120 -19.70 -15.72 -6.41
C GLY A 120 -18.61 -16.23 -5.47
N ASP A 121 -18.55 -17.54 -5.30
CA ASP A 121 -17.57 -18.20 -4.44
C ASP A 121 -16.21 -18.47 -5.13
N PHE A 122 -16.04 -17.98 -6.35
CA PHE A 122 -14.77 -18.16 -7.10
C PHE A 122 -13.54 -17.68 -6.32
N LEU A 123 -13.70 -16.64 -5.51
CA LEU A 123 -12.67 -16.07 -4.64
C LEU A 123 -12.90 -16.39 -3.15
N ALA A 124 -13.64 -17.46 -2.83
CA ALA A 124 -13.96 -17.84 -1.46
C ALA A 124 -12.72 -18.08 -0.57
N HIS A 125 -11.58 -18.40 -1.14
CA HIS A 125 -10.32 -18.56 -0.41
C HIS A 125 -9.54 -17.25 -0.23
N PHE A 126 -10.03 -16.13 -0.80
CA PHE A 126 -9.35 -14.85 -0.71
C PHE A 126 -9.59 -14.22 0.66
N ARG A 127 -8.56 -14.23 1.48
CA ARG A 127 -8.63 -13.81 2.89
C ARG A 127 -9.20 -12.39 3.09
N LEU A 128 -8.92 -11.48 2.15
CA LEU A 128 -9.46 -10.13 2.14
C LEU A 128 -10.99 -10.07 2.04
N LEU A 129 -11.64 -11.14 1.61
CA LEU A 129 -13.10 -11.21 1.43
C LEU A 129 -13.80 -11.95 2.58
N HIS A 130 -13.09 -12.33 3.63
CA HIS A 130 -13.67 -13.07 4.75
C HIS A 130 -13.86 -12.16 5.96
N PRO A 131 -15.10 -11.93 6.42
CA PRO A 131 -15.38 -11.25 7.69
C PRO A 131 -14.63 -11.90 8.87
N GLY A 132 -14.01 -11.07 9.70
CA GLY A 132 -13.19 -11.50 10.82
C GLY A 132 -11.74 -11.86 10.47
N ALA A 133 -11.37 -11.96 9.19
CA ALA A 133 -10.00 -12.26 8.80
C ALA A 133 -9.07 -11.07 9.03
N ALA A 134 -7.94 -11.31 9.70
CA ALA A 134 -6.86 -10.35 9.83
C ALA A 134 -6.05 -10.25 8.53
N ASN A 135 -5.75 -9.04 8.10
CA ASN A 135 -5.02 -8.76 6.88
C ASN A 135 -3.88 -7.78 7.13
N GLU A 136 -2.88 -7.82 6.26
CA GLU A 136 -1.73 -6.91 6.25
C GLU A 136 -1.57 -6.30 4.87
N ILE A 137 -1.44 -4.96 4.80
CA ILE A 137 -1.01 -4.25 3.61
C ILE A 137 0.36 -3.66 3.89
N ARG A 138 1.31 -3.91 3.01
CA ARG A 138 2.62 -3.25 3.02
C ARG A 138 2.70 -2.29 1.86
N VAL A 139 3.15 -1.08 2.14
CA VAL A 139 3.32 -0.01 1.16
C VAL A 139 4.73 0.51 1.23
N THR A 140 5.44 0.53 0.10
CA THR A 140 6.80 1.06 -0.01
C THR A 140 6.83 2.12 -1.09
N ARG A 141 7.35 3.29 -0.77
CA ARG A 141 7.54 4.37 -1.75
C ARG A 141 8.69 4.02 -2.68
N VAL A 142 8.45 4.09 -3.99
CA VAL A 142 9.46 3.84 -5.03
C VAL A 142 9.71 5.06 -5.92
N GLY A 143 8.90 6.12 -5.78
CA GLY A 143 9.02 7.38 -6.52
C GLY A 143 8.27 8.53 -5.85
N ASN A 144 8.19 9.70 -6.49
CA ASN A 144 7.56 10.87 -5.89
C ASN A 144 6.08 10.66 -5.52
N SER A 145 5.32 10.04 -6.42
CA SER A 145 3.90 9.67 -6.22
C SER A 145 3.64 8.20 -6.52
N THR A 146 4.70 7.39 -6.59
CA THR A 146 4.61 5.98 -6.95
C THR A 146 4.94 5.11 -5.74
N TYR A 147 4.11 4.12 -5.50
CA TYR A 147 4.22 3.21 -4.37
C TYR A 147 4.05 1.77 -4.85
N LEU A 148 4.86 0.88 -4.28
CA LEU A 148 4.67 -0.55 -4.38
C LEU A 148 3.87 -1.01 -3.18
N TYR A 149 2.83 -1.83 -3.39
CA TYR A 149 2.09 -2.41 -2.28
C TYR A 149 1.98 -3.92 -2.40
N SER A 150 1.78 -4.56 -1.28
CA SER A 150 1.39 -5.96 -1.22
C SER A 150 0.28 -6.18 -0.20
N ILE A 151 -0.62 -7.10 -0.48
CA ILE A 151 -1.67 -7.55 0.44
C ILE A 151 -1.36 -8.98 0.86
N ASN A 152 -1.23 -9.21 2.17
CA ASN A 152 -0.92 -10.51 2.76
C ASN A 152 0.32 -11.19 2.15
N ARG A 153 1.28 -10.37 1.64
CA ARG A 153 2.49 -10.83 0.94
C ARG A 153 2.22 -11.63 -0.34
N GLN A 154 1.01 -11.61 -0.86
CA GLN A 154 0.59 -12.43 -2.02
C GLN A 154 0.33 -11.61 -3.27
N ILE A 155 -0.09 -10.35 -3.12
CA ILE A 155 -0.41 -9.46 -4.23
C ILE A 155 0.59 -8.32 -4.20
N TYR A 156 1.39 -8.18 -5.26
CA TYR A 156 2.33 -7.09 -5.43
C TYR A 156 1.89 -6.23 -6.61
N ASN A 157 1.68 -4.95 -6.37
CA ASN A 157 1.27 -4.01 -7.40
C ASN A 157 1.86 -2.63 -7.18
N VAL A 158 1.85 -1.83 -8.24
CA VAL A 158 2.34 -0.45 -8.23
C VAL A 158 1.16 0.51 -8.15
N TRP A 159 1.21 1.45 -7.22
CA TRP A 159 0.23 2.54 -7.10
C TRP A 159 0.79 3.86 -7.57
N VAL A 160 -0.05 4.60 -8.24
CA VAL A 160 0.13 6.05 -8.38
C VAL A 160 -0.89 6.72 -7.45
N MET A 161 -0.40 7.46 -6.47
CA MET A 161 -1.29 8.19 -5.56
C MET A 161 -1.84 9.44 -6.24
N THR A 162 -3.15 9.60 -6.15
CA THR A 162 -3.82 10.86 -6.47
C THR A 162 -4.30 11.49 -5.16
N PRO A 163 -3.84 12.70 -4.79
CA PRO A 163 -4.36 13.40 -3.61
C PRO A 163 -5.85 13.67 -3.79
N ILE A 164 -6.63 13.49 -2.73
CA ILE A 164 -8.02 13.96 -2.69
C ILE A 164 -7.93 15.41 -2.18
N TYR A 165 -8.24 16.35 -3.05
CA TYR A 165 -8.45 17.76 -2.68
C TYR A 165 -9.86 17.97 -2.14
#